data_4bb3a08e157ed0c832606d823e11158c
#
_entry.id   4bb3a08e157ed0c832606d823e11158c
#
_cell.length_a   1.000
_cell.length_b   1.000
_cell.length_c   1.000
_cell.angle_alpha   90.00
_cell.angle_beta   90.00
_cell.angle_gamma   90.00
#
_symmetry.space_group_name_H-M   'P 1'
#
loop_
_entity.id
_entity.type
_entity.pdbx_description
1 polymer ?
#
loop_
_entity_poly.entity_id
_entity_poly.type
_entity_poly.pdbx_seq_one_letter_code
_entity_poly.pdbx_strand_id
1 'polypeptide(L)'
;YNTETLLRMLEREELDFALVEGAFDKSRYGYALYQRAPFVGMCHAKHPFAGRTVSMEQLAGQSVVLRENGSGTRAIFERALAERGYSTAMFQRVICASSFPLIVRFVREGAGVTFAYAAVANGQKDIAFFHLEGMPENREFNVVYLKGTHVQRLVRDVLGAAP
;
A
#
# COMPACT_ATOMS: atom_id res chain seq x y z
N TYR A 1 -2.42 12.28 -4.52
CA TYR A 1 -3.15 12.32 -3.25
C TYR A 1 -3.08 10.96 -2.58
N ASN A 2 -3.13 10.91 -1.25
CA ASN A 2 -3.25 9.67 -0.50
C ASN A 2 -4.74 9.28 -0.30
N THR A 3 -4.98 8.05 0.14
CA THR A 3 -6.33 7.49 0.31
C THR A 3 -7.22 8.37 1.20
N GLU A 4 -6.71 8.83 2.33
CA GLU A 4 -7.48 9.66 3.27
C GLU A 4 -7.91 10.99 2.62
N THR A 5 -7.00 11.62 1.89
CA THR A 5 -7.30 12.87 1.17
C THR A 5 -8.36 12.65 0.08
N LEU A 6 -8.24 11.56 -0.71
CA LEU A 6 -9.22 11.24 -1.75
C LEU A 6 -10.61 10.99 -1.17
N LEU A 7 -10.71 10.26 -0.06
CA LEU A 7 -12.00 10.01 0.60
C LEU A 7 -12.64 11.30 1.13
N ARG A 8 -11.83 12.22 1.69
CA ARG A 8 -12.34 13.54 2.10
C ARG A 8 -12.80 14.40 0.92
N MET A 9 -12.11 14.33 -0.21
CA MET A 9 -12.52 15.04 -1.43
C MET A 9 -13.83 14.48 -2.00
N LEU A 10 -14.05 13.17 -1.94
CA LEU A 10 -15.33 12.54 -2.27
C LEU A 10 -16.46 13.05 -1.35
N GLU A 11 -16.23 13.09 -0.03
CA GLU A 11 -17.23 13.58 0.96
C GLU A 11 -17.61 15.05 0.77
N ARG A 12 -16.71 15.86 0.18
CA ARG A 12 -16.95 17.25 -0.17
C ARG A 12 -17.49 17.46 -1.59
N GLU A 13 -17.77 16.35 -2.28
CA GLU A 13 -18.23 16.39 -3.68
C GLU A 13 -17.26 17.10 -4.64
N GLU A 14 -15.96 17.14 -4.26
CA GLU A 14 -14.88 17.66 -5.11
C GLU A 14 -14.44 16.65 -6.19
N LEU A 15 -14.82 15.37 -6.02
CA LEU A 15 -14.58 14.26 -6.94
C LEU A 15 -15.84 13.42 -7.08
N ASP A 16 -16.11 12.95 -8.30
CA ASP A 16 -17.19 11.98 -8.56
C ASP A 16 -16.81 10.58 -8.11
N PHE A 17 -15.56 10.16 -8.33
CA PHE A 17 -15.00 8.88 -7.87
C PHE A 17 -13.49 8.99 -7.68
N ALA A 18 -12.92 8.04 -6.97
CA ALA A 18 -11.48 7.92 -6.74
C ALA A 18 -11.02 6.47 -6.85
N LEU A 19 -9.80 6.26 -7.35
CA LEU A 19 -9.12 4.97 -7.26
C LEU A 19 -8.37 4.91 -5.92
N VAL A 20 -8.80 3.99 -5.06
CA VAL A 20 -8.34 3.87 -3.68
C VAL A 20 -7.67 2.53 -3.47
N GLU A 21 -6.50 2.57 -2.85
CA GLU A 21 -5.79 1.40 -2.36
C GLU A 21 -6.03 1.19 -0.87
N GLY A 22 -6.03 -0.06 -0.43
CA GLY A 22 -6.10 -0.40 0.98
C GLY A 22 -7.51 -0.38 1.56
N ALA A 23 -7.58 -0.24 2.87
CA ALA A 23 -8.82 -0.32 3.61
C ALA A 23 -9.58 1.01 3.59
N PHE A 24 -10.87 0.95 3.38
CA PHE A 24 -11.83 2.03 3.56
C PHE A 24 -13.14 1.47 4.11
N ASP A 25 -14.00 2.32 4.63
CA ASP A 25 -15.29 1.89 5.18
C ASP A 25 -16.29 1.58 4.05
N LYS A 26 -16.40 0.31 3.70
CA LYS A 26 -17.31 -0.19 2.65
C LYS A 26 -18.80 0.06 2.96
N SER A 27 -19.16 0.38 4.21
CA SER A 27 -20.53 0.76 4.58
C SER A 27 -20.89 2.16 4.12
N ARG A 28 -19.93 3.08 4.08
CA ARG A 28 -20.12 4.49 3.73
C ARG A 28 -20.11 4.78 2.24
N TYR A 29 -19.33 4.02 1.46
CA TYR A 29 -19.08 4.29 0.06
C TYR A 29 -19.65 3.19 -0.85
N GLY A 30 -20.02 3.57 -2.08
CA GLY A 30 -20.13 2.64 -3.20
C GLY A 30 -18.74 2.32 -3.71
N TYR A 31 -18.52 1.09 -4.16
CA TYR A 31 -17.21 0.69 -4.69
C TYR A 31 -17.33 -0.42 -5.73
N ALA A 32 -16.33 -0.51 -6.58
CA ALA A 32 -16.12 -1.62 -7.51
C ALA A 32 -14.63 -2.00 -7.55
N LEU A 33 -14.37 -3.30 -7.60
CA LEU A 33 -13.00 -3.80 -7.73
C LEU A 33 -12.45 -3.38 -9.10
N TYR A 34 -11.32 -2.68 -9.09
CA TYR A 34 -10.57 -2.33 -10.31
C TYR A 34 -9.55 -3.41 -10.66
N GLN A 35 -8.64 -3.72 -9.72
CA GLN A 35 -7.66 -4.78 -9.90
C GLN A 35 -7.14 -5.30 -8.56
N ARG A 36 -6.51 -6.48 -8.61
CA ARG A 36 -5.67 -6.99 -7.51
C ARG A 36 -4.21 -6.88 -7.90
N ALA A 37 -3.37 -6.50 -6.92
CA ALA A 37 -1.95 -6.35 -7.13
C ALA A 37 -1.15 -6.96 -5.97
N PRO A 38 0.03 -7.54 -6.25
CA PRO A 38 0.91 -8.06 -5.22
C PRO A 38 1.41 -6.97 -4.30
N PHE A 39 1.27 -7.19 -2.99
CA PHE A 39 1.77 -6.32 -1.93
C PHE A 39 2.87 -7.07 -1.17
N VAL A 40 4.09 -6.58 -1.27
CA VAL A 40 5.29 -7.32 -0.89
C VAL A 40 6.24 -6.47 -0.07
N GLY A 41 7.13 -7.12 0.67
CA GLY A 41 8.31 -6.50 1.24
C GLY A 41 9.34 -6.22 0.14
N MET A 42 10.04 -5.11 0.24
CA MET A 42 11.12 -4.72 -0.65
C MET A 42 12.37 -4.38 0.15
N CYS A 43 13.50 -4.86 -0.30
CA CYS A 43 14.81 -4.61 0.29
C CYS A 43 15.86 -4.43 -0.82
N HIS A 44 17.06 -3.97 -0.43
CA HIS A 44 18.20 -3.99 -1.34
C HIS A 44 18.47 -5.43 -1.82
N ALA A 45 18.85 -5.62 -3.09
CA ALA A 45 19.05 -6.95 -3.68
C ALA A 45 20.07 -7.84 -2.94
N LYS A 46 21.01 -7.24 -2.20
CA LYS A 46 22.00 -7.95 -1.36
C LYS A 46 21.55 -8.12 0.09
N HIS A 47 20.33 -7.70 0.44
CA HIS A 47 19.83 -7.83 1.81
C HIS A 47 19.55 -9.31 2.14
N PRO A 48 19.79 -9.77 3.39
CA PRO A 48 19.51 -11.15 3.79
C PRO A 48 18.08 -11.63 3.56
N PHE A 49 17.11 -10.70 3.46
CA PHE A 49 15.70 -11.02 3.21
C PHE A 49 15.36 -11.30 1.75
N ALA A 50 16.25 -10.94 0.82
CA ALA A 50 15.99 -11.08 -0.62
C ALA A 50 15.52 -12.50 -0.99
N GLY A 51 14.35 -12.61 -1.61
CA GLY A 51 13.74 -13.87 -2.04
C GLY A 51 13.24 -14.79 -0.92
N ARG A 52 13.14 -14.30 0.32
CA ARG A 52 12.74 -15.11 1.48
C ARG A 52 11.37 -14.72 2.04
N THR A 53 10.79 -15.64 2.82
CA THR A 53 9.74 -15.33 3.78
C THR A 53 10.39 -15.09 5.14
N VAL A 54 10.04 -13.99 5.78
CA VAL A 54 10.60 -13.55 7.07
C VAL A 54 9.54 -13.51 8.15
N SER A 55 9.93 -13.77 9.38
CA SER A 55 9.05 -13.66 10.54
C SER A 55 8.96 -12.21 11.05
N MET A 56 8.00 -11.96 11.95
CA MET A 56 7.88 -10.66 12.63
C MET A 56 9.11 -10.35 13.49
N GLU A 57 9.70 -11.33 14.15
CA GLU A 57 10.89 -11.18 14.98
C GLU A 57 12.11 -10.76 14.14
N GLN A 58 12.26 -11.35 12.95
CA GLN A 58 13.33 -10.96 12.03
C GLN A 58 13.12 -9.53 11.52
N LEU A 59 11.86 -9.16 11.23
CA LEU A 59 11.50 -7.85 10.74
C LEU A 59 11.72 -6.76 11.81
N ALA A 60 11.46 -7.04 13.09
CA ALA A 60 11.58 -6.10 14.19
C ALA A 60 12.98 -5.46 14.32
N GLY A 61 14.04 -6.19 13.98
CA GLY A 61 15.42 -5.69 14.01
C GLY A 61 15.80 -4.74 12.87
N GLN A 62 14.88 -4.45 11.95
CA GLN A 62 15.17 -3.66 10.75
C GLN A 62 14.84 -2.17 10.93
N SER A 63 15.44 -1.33 10.09
CA SER A 63 14.91 0.00 9.78
C SER A 63 13.86 -0.12 8.68
N VAL A 64 12.78 0.63 8.78
CA VAL A 64 11.68 0.59 7.80
C VAL A 64 11.47 1.97 7.17
N VAL A 65 11.22 1.99 5.87
CA VAL A 65 10.83 3.19 5.11
C VAL A 65 9.34 3.07 4.80
N LEU A 66 8.55 4.00 5.31
CA LEU A 66 7.09 3.99 5.15
C LEU A 66 6.59 5.23 4.43
N ARG A 67 5.41 5.12 3.83
CA ARG A 67 4.65 6.26 3.36
C ARG A 67 4.23 7.15 4.53
N GLU A 68 3.81 8.35 4.22
CA GLU A 68 3.24 9.30 5.17
C GLU A 68 1.94 8.77 5.81
N ASN A 69 1.53 9.36 6.92
CA ASN A 69 0.23 9.09 7.53
C ASN A 69 -0.92 9.41 6.55
N GLY A 70 -1.98 8.61 6.57
CA GLY A 70 -3.09 8.70 5.62
C GLY A 70 -2.86 7.96 4.30
N SER A 71 -1.68 7.39 4.06
CA SER A 71 -1.43 6.52 2.92
C SER A 71 -2.10 5.16 3.10
N GLY A 72 -2.84 4.71 2.08
CA GLY A 72 -3.42 3.37 2.04
C GLY A 72 -2.38 2.25 2.11
N THR A 73 -1.25 2.42 1.42
CA THR A 73 -0.12 1.49 1.46
C THR A 73 0.43 1.33 2.89
N ARG A 74 0.62 2.43 3.61
CA ARG A 74 1.06 2.40 5.00
C ARG A 74 0.00 1.76 5.91
N ALA A 75 -1.26 2.12 5.74
CA ALA A 75 -2.37 1.57 6.53
C ALA A 75 -2.51 0.04 6.38
N ILE A 76 -2.30 -0.51 5.18
CA ILE A 76 -2.28 -1.95 4.94
C ILE A 76 -1.21 -2.62 5.81
N PHE A 77 -0.01 -2.07 5.80
CA PHE A 77 1.12 -2.63 6.55
C PHE A 77 0.93 -2.50 8.06
N GLU A 78 0.55 -1.32 8.55
CA GLU A 78 0.29 -1.09 9.99
C GLU A 78 -0.83 -1.99 10.52
N ARG A 79 -1.88 -2.21 9.73
CA ARG A 79 -2.93 -3.16 10.08
C ARG A 79 -2.40 -4.60 10.19
N ALA A 80 -1.57 -5.03 9.24
CA ALA A 80 -0.96 -6.35 9.28
C ALA A 80 -0.07 -6.56 10.52
N LEU A 81 0.60 -5.51 10.99
CA LEU A 81 1.34 -5.50 12.26
C LEU A 81 0.38 -5.62 13.45
N ALA A 82 -0.66 -4.77 13.50
CA ALA A 82 -1.61 -4.71 14.62
C ALA A 82 -2.37 -6.03 14.83
N GLU A 83 -2.78 -6.70 13.76
CA GLU A 83 -3.45 -8.01 13.80
C GLU A 83 -2.59 -9.09 14.47
N ARG A 84 -1.29 -8.87 14.60
CA ARG A 84 -0.30 -9.76 15.26
C ARG A 84 0.23 -9.20 16.58
N GLY A 85 -0.36 -8.11 17.08
CA GLY A 85 0.06 -7.48 18.34
C GLY A 85 1.32 -6.62 18.22
N TYR A 86 1.73 -6.25 17.01
CA TYR A 86 2.89 -5.40 16.77
C TYR A 86 2.47 -3.99 16.30
N SER A 87 3.42 -3.08 16.34
CA SER A 87 3.29 -1.73 15.79
C SER A 87 4.62 -1.27 15.18
N THR A 88 4.63 -0.09 14.58
CA THR A 88 5.86 0.50 14.03
C THR A 88 6.93 0.79 15.09
N ALA A 89 6.58 0.80 16.38
CA ALA A 89 7.53 0.92 17.50
C ALA A 89 8.51 -0.26 17.62
N MET A 90 8.21 -1.39 16.96
CA MET A 90 9.11 -2.56 16.94
C MET A 90 10.37 -2.34 16.09
N PHE A 91 10.36 -1.38 15.18
CA PHE A 91 11.48 -1.13 14.27
C PHE A 91 12.61 -0.35 14.94
N GLN A 92 13.84 -0.62 14.53
CA GLN A 92 14.99 0.13 14.99
C GLN A 92 14.88 1.62 14.60
N ARG A 93 14.35 1.90 13.41
CA ARG A 93 14.11 3.24 12.90
C ARG A 93 12.97 3.23 11.89
N VAL A 94 12.14 4.26 11.94
CA VAL A 94 11.10 4.52 10.95
C VAL A 94 11.46 5.77 10.16
N ILE A 95 11.61 5.63 8.85
CA ILE A 95 11.81 6.73 7.92
C ILE A 95 10.49 6.97 7.19
N CYS A 96 10.02 8.21 7.19
CA CYS A 96 8.78 8.58 6.50
C CYS A 96 9.10 9.32 5.21
N ALA A 97 8.47 8.90 4.10
CA ALA A 97 8.61 9.54 2.80
C ALA A 97 7.27 9.61 2.07
N SER A 98 6.97 10.73 1.43
CA SER A 98 5.66 10.98 0.77
C SER A 98 5.59 10.51 -0.68
N SER A 99 6.66 9.98 -1.25
CA SER A 99 6.67 9.49 -2.63
C SER A 99 7.35 8.14 -2.79
N PHE A 100 6.83 7.30 -3.68
CA PHE A 100 7.43 6.01 -3.99
C PHE A 100 8.84 6.12 -4.60
N PRO A 101 9.15 7.05 -5.52
CA PRO A 101 10.50 7.21 -6.01
C PRO A 101 11.53 7.45 -4.90
N LEU A 102 11.18 8.24 -3.88
CA LEU A 102 12.04 8.48 -2.74
C LEU A 102 12.20 7.23 -1.85
N ILE A 103 11.11 6.49 -1.61
CA ILE A 103 11.14 5.22 -0.88
C ILE A 103 12.06 4.22 -1.57
N VAL A 104 11.87 4.04 -2.88
CA VAL A 104 12.71 3.14 -3.71
C VAL A 104 14.18 3.53 -3.60
N ARG A 105 14.49 4.81 -3.66
CA ARG A 105 15.86 5.30 -3.51
C ARG A 105 16.46 4.94 -2.14
N PHE A 106 15.72 5.18 -1.05
CA PHE A 106 16.18 4.80 0.29
C PHE A 106 16.43 3.30 0.43
N VAL A 107 15.55 2.48 -0.12
CA VAL A 107 15.72 1.02 -0.10
C VAL A 107 16.94 0.58 -0.90
N ARG A 108 17.16 1.16 -2.08
CA ARG A 108 18.35 0.91 -2.92
C ARG A 108 19.66 1.32 -2.25
N GLU A 109 19.62 2.38 -1.44
CA GLU A 109 20.78 2.86 -0.66
C GLU A 109 20.97 2.06 0.65
N GLY A 110 20.11 1.06 0.92
CA GLY A 110 20.21 0.22 2.12
C GLY A 110 19.76 0.89 3.40
N ALA A 111 19.00 2.00 3.33
CA ALA A 111 18.53 2.72 4.50
C ALA A 111 17.48 1.95 5.32
N GLY A 112 16.82 0.97 4.72
CA GLY A 112 15.84 0.11 5.36
C GLY A 112 15.06 -0.72 4.37
N VAL A 113 14.10 -1.50 4.87
CA VAL A 113 13.13 -2.25 4.08
C VAL A 113 11.83 -1.47 3.97
N THR A 114 10.97 -1.82 3.02
CA THR A 114 9.63 -1.22 2.88
C THR A 114 8.60 -2.28 2.51
N PHE A 115 7.33 -1.91 2.59
CA PHE A 115 6.20 -2.71 2.10
C PHE A 115 5.36 -1.86 1.16
N ALA A 116 5.18 -2.34 -0.07
CA ALA A 116 4.40 -1.66 -1.10
C ALA A 116 3.94 -2.64 -2.19
N TYR A 117 3.17 -2.13 -3.15
CA TYR A 117 2.83 -2.91 -4.33
C TYR A 117 4.07 -3.18 -5.18
N ALA A 118 4.21 -4.42 -5.66
CA ALA A 118 5.38 -4.86 -6.44
C ALA A 118 5.69 -3.95 -7.65
N ALA A 119 4.65 -3.40 -8.26
CA ALA A 119 4.77 -2.47 -9.39
C ALA A 119 5.61 -1.22 -9.09
N VAL A 120 5.74 -0.82 -7.82
CA VAL A 120 6.56 0.33 -7.40
C VAL A 120 8.03 0.13 -7.73
N ALA A 121 8.50 -1.12 -7.74
CA ALA A 121 9.88 -1.47 -8.04
C ALA A 121 10.11 -1.92 -9.50
N ASN A 122 9.13 -1.77 -10.39
CA ASN A 122 9.28 -2.13 -11.79
C ASN A 122 10.47 -1.40 -12.42
N GLY A 123 11.36 -2.16 -13.06
CA GLY A 123 12.57 -1.62 -13.69
C GLY A 123 13.73 -1.28 -12.74
N GLN A 124 13.59 -1.53 -11.45
CA GLN A 124 14.64 -1.29 -10.45
C GLN A 124 15.54 -2.51 -10.26
N LYS A 125 16.81 -2.41 -10.66
CA LYS A 125 17.75 -3.55 -10.68
C LYS A 125 18.27 -3.95 -9.29
N ASP A 126 18.33 -3.02 -8.35
CA ASP A 126 18.95 -3.24 -7.03
C ASP A 126 17.92 -3.48 -5.92
N ILE A 127 16.68 -3.81 -6.30
CA ILE A 127 15.60 -4.13 -5.38
C ILE A 127 15.25 -5.62 -5.51
N ALA A 128 15.12 -6.27 -4.36
CA ALA A 128 14.58 -7.62 -4.25
C ALA A 128 13.28 -7.60 -3.41
N PHE A 129 12.43 -8.58 -3.67
CA PHE A 129 11.21 -8.79 -2.90
C PHE A 129 11.44 -9.82 -1.81
N PHE A 130 10.68 -9.69 -0.74
CA PHE A 130 10.55 -10.68 0.32
C PHE A 130 9.10 -10.72 0.81
N HIS A 131 8.72 -11.78 1.51
CA HIS A 131 7.39 -11.95 2.05
C HIS A 131 7.42 -11.91 3.57
N LEU A 132 6.38 -11.34 4.18
CA LEU A 132 6.17 -11.42 5.61
C LEU A 132 5.23 -12.59 5.89
N GLU A 133 5.65 -13.48 6.78
CA GLU A 133 4.87 -14.66 7.17
C GLU A 133 3.44 -14.28 7.58
N GLY A 134 2.46 -14.97 6.97
CA GLY A 134 1.04 -14.77 7.22
C GLY A 134 0.44 -13.48 6.66
N MET A 135 1.19 -12.63 5.98
CA MET A 135 0.63 -11.46 5.29
C MET A 135 0.08 -11.85 3.90
N PRO A 136 -1.19 -11.54 3.58
CA PRO A 136 -1.73 -11.79 2.25
C PRO A 136 -0.94 -11.06 1.16
N GLU A 137 -0.57 -11.79 0.11
CA GLU A 137 0.27 -11.26 -0.97
C GLU A 137 -0.46 -10.30 -1.90
N ASN A 138 -1.77 -10.46 -2.08
CA ASN A 138 -2.55 -9.66 -3.01
C ASN A 138 -3.48 -8.70 -2.26
N ARG A 139 -3.54 -7.47 -2.74
CA ARG A 139 -4.42 -6.40 -2.26
C ARG A 139 -5.25 -5.83 -3.39
N GLU A 140 -6.35 -5.19 -3.02
CA GLU A 140 -7.33 -4.64 -3.95
C GLU A 140 -7.15 -3.15 -4.15
N PHE A 141 -7.21 -2.73 -5.41
CA PHE A 141 -7.53 -1.37 -5.80
C PHE A 141 -9.02 -1.30 -6.12
N ASN A 142 -9.70 -0.33 -5.55
CA ASN A 142 -11.13 -0.15 -5.75
C ASN A 142 -11.42 1.25 -6.30
N VAL A 143 -12.33 1.33 -7.25
CA VAL A 143 -12.97 2.59 -7.60
C VAL A 143 -14.04 2.84 -6.54
N VAL A 144 -13.96 3.97 -5.85
CA VAL A 144 -14.80 4.36 -4.72
C VAL A 144 -15.57 5.64 -5.06
N TYR A 145 -16.84 5.73 -4.69
CA TYR A 145 -17.72 6.85 -4.94
C TYR A 145 -18.78 6.99 -3.83
N LEU A 146 -19.44 8.14 -3.73
CA LEU A 146 -20.53 8.32 -2.77
C LEU A 146 -21.76 7.50 -3.18
N LYS A 147 -22.36 6.81 -2.20
CA LYS A 147 -23.63 6.08 -2.41
C LYS A 147 -24.75 7.04 -2.78
N GLY A 148 -25.66 6.58 -3.65
CA GLY A 148 -26.82 7.37 -4.05
C GLY A 148 -26.58 8.40 -5.16
N THR A 149 -25.35 8.46 -5.70
CA THR A 149 -25.02 9.32 -6.84
C THR A 149 -25.21 8.57 -8.18
N HIS A 150 -25.33 9.33 -9.27
CA HIS A 150 -25.37 8.76 -10.64
C HIS A 150 -24.07 8.13 -11.10
N VAL A 151 -23.02 8.29 -10.32
CA VAL A 151 -21.64 7.85 -10.60
C VAL A 151 -21.53 6.33 -10.76
N GLN A 152 -22.43 5.56 -10.14
CA GLN A 152 -22.41 4.09 -10.26
C GLN A 152 -22.50 3.59 -11.73
N ARG A 153 -23.25 4.29 -12.59
CA ARG A 153 -23.31 3.98 -14.01
C ARG A 153 -21.98 4.31 -14.70
N LEU A 154 -21.46 5.51 -14.45
CA LEU A 154 -20.19 5.98 -15.00
C LEU A 154 -19.02 5.03 -14.61
N VAL A 155 -18.96 4.60 -13.36
CA VAL A 155 -17.95 3.66 -12.88
C VAL A 155 -18.03 2.32 -13.61
N ARG A 156 -19.25 1.80 -13.84
CA ARG A 156 -19.44 0.57 -14.63
C ARG A 156 -18.98 0.72 -16.08
N ASP A 157 -19.27 1.87 -16.69
CA ASP A 157 -18.88 2.13 -18.07
C ASP A 157 -17.34 2.25 -18.19
N VAL A 158 -16.71 2.92 -17.25
CA VAL A 158 -15.23 3.06 -17.20
C VAL A 158 -14.54 1.70 -16.93
N LEU A 159 -15.05 0.91 -16.00
CA LEU A 159 -14.48 -0.41 -15.69
C LEU A 159 -14.78 -1.45 -16.77
N GLY A 160 -15.94 -1.37 -17.42
CA GLY A 160 -16.29 -2.23 -18.56
C GLY A 160 -15.51 -1.92 -19.83
N ALA A 161 -14.92 -0.72 -19.94
CA ALA A 161 -14.05 -0.30 -21.02
C ALA A 161 -12.54 -0.54 -20.73
N ALA A 162 -12.20 -0.97 -19.51
CA ALA A 162 -10.81 -1.31 -19.16
C ALA A 162 -10.45 -2.68 -19.80
N PRO A 163 -9.27 -2.78 -20.45
CA PRO A 163 -8.83 -4.00 -21.14
C PRO A 163 -8.55 -5.16 -20.19
#